data_24443fb7b3de02c4b5876c9d6d337d25
#
_entry.id   24443fb7b3de02c4b5876c9d6d337d25
#
_cell.length_a   1.000
_cell.length_b   1.000
_cell.length_c   1.000
_cell.angle_alpha   90.00
_cell.angle_beta   90.00
_cell.angle_gamma   90.00
#
_symmetry.space_group_name_H-M   'P 1'
#
loop_
_entity.id
_entity.type
_entity.pdbx_description
1 polymer ?
#
loop_
_entity_poly.entity_id
_entity_poly.type
_entity_poly.pdbx_seq_one_letter_code
_entity_poly.pdbx_strand_id
1 'polypeptide(L)'
;EMKVDVPMLAMTHCDAAKLSKQHGKNAQYALCASQWHKTLTYKDKWFKDGMTYDADFTKMFGYAPPYQAAESSAALLVFKDAFERANSFDQKKVRDALAATNMQTFYGNIKFAPGGQNVDKPMVLFQVICDSAGKCENKVVAPLKWASTKLVHPVPKWSER
;
A
#
# COMPACT_ATOMS: atom_id res chain seq x y z
N GLU A 1 28.30 14.68 2.09
CA GLU A 1 27.16 13.98 2.68
C GLU A 1 27.59 13.23 3.93
N MET A 2 26.75 13.26 4.98
CA MET A 2 27.19 12.97 6.36
C MET A 2 27.36 11.49 6.71
N LYS A 3 27.05 10.53 5.87
CA LYS A 3 27.20 9.08 6.11
C LYS A 3 26.90 8.64 7.56
N VAL A 4 25.76 9.09 8.09
CA VAL A 4 25.38 8.85 9.48
C VAL A 4 24.91 7.41 9.67
N ASP A 5 25.52 6.68 10.59
CA ASP A 5 25.08 5.35 10.98
C ASP A 5 23.86 5.45 11.91
N VAL A 6 22.73 4.93 11.43
CA VAL A 6 21.51 4.80 12.21
C VAL A 6 21.03 3.35 12.15
N PRO A 7 20.54 2.78 13.26
CA PRO A 7 20.06 1.39 13.26
C PRO A 7 18.81 1.19 12.42
N MET A 8 18.05 2.24 12.14
CA MET A 8 16.82 2.21 11.37
C MET A 8 16.50 3.60 10.83
N LEU A 9 16.03 3.66 9.59
CA LEU A 9 15.43 4.84 8.98
C LEU A 9 14.02 4.48 8.53
N ALA A 10 13.01 5.11 9.13
CA ALA A 10 11.62 4.93 8.78
C ALA A 10 11.03 6.21 8.17
N MET A 11 10.28 6.05 7.11
CA MET A 11 9.65 7.14 6.36
C MET A 11 8.22 6.79 5.99
N THR A 12 7.43 7.80 5.62
CA THR A 12 6.14 7.61 4.97
C THR A 12 6.25 7.86 3.47
N HIS A 13 5.31 7.34 2.68
CA HIS A 13 5.21 7.63 1.25
C HIS A 13 6.45 7.26 0.43
N CYS A 14 7.09 6.16 0.75
CA CYS A 14 8.26 5.70 0.01
C CYS A 14 7.86 5.04 -1.32
N ASP A 15 8.63 5.38 -2.34
CA ASP A 15 8.62 4.72 -3.64
C ASP A 15 10.05 4.21 -3.91
N ALA A 16 10.22 2.88 -3.88
CA ALA A 16 11.55 2.27 -4.04
C ALA A 16 12.21 2.64 -5.37
N ALA A 17 11.44 2.76 -6.43
CA ALA A 17 11.98 3.12 -7.75
C ALA A 17 12.49 4.57 -7.76
N LYS A 18 11.72 5.51 -7.17
CA LYS A 18 12.16 6.90 -7.04
C LYS A 18 13.35 7.05 -6.11
N LEU A 19 13.32 6.39 -4.96
CA LEU A 19 14.43 6.40 -4.00
C LEU A 19 15.71 5.85 -4.64
N SER A 20 15.60 4.71 -5.34
CA SER A 20 16.75 4.13 -6.04
C SER A 20 17.28 5.03 -7.15
N LYS A 21 16.40 5.67 -7.94
CA LYS A 21 16.81 6.63 -8.97
C LYS A 21 17.54 7.84 -8.40
N GLN A 22 17.13 8.34 -7.24
CA GLN A 22 17.69 9.54 -6.60
C GLN A 22 18.94 9.25 -5.77
N HIS A 23 18.98 8.10 -5.10
CA HIS A 23 19.97 7.79 -4.06
C HIS A 23 20.76 6.51 -4.33
N GLY A 24 20.43 5.76 -5.40
CA GLY A 24 21.06 4.48 -5.71
C GLY A 24 20.93 3.48 -4.55
N LYS A 25 22.01 2.74 -4.30
CA LYS A 25 22.08 1.77 -3.18
C LYS A 25 21.88 2.39 -1.80
N ASN A 26 22.00 3.71 -1.66
CA ASN A 26 21.82 4.41 -0.38
C ASN A 26 20.35 4.41 0.08
N ALA A 27 19.41 4.07 -0.81
CA ALA A 27 18.00 3.85 -0.48
C ALA A 27 17.76 2.52 0.25
N GLN A 28 18.72 1.60 0.20
CA GLN A 28 18.58 0.26 0.78
C GLN A 28 18.29 0.31 2.27
N TYR A 29 17.41 -0.58 2.71
CA TYR A 29 16.95 -0.75 4.10
C TYR A 29 16.05 0.37 4.63
N ALA A 30 15.70 1.40 3.85
CA ALA A 30 14.68 2.35 4.27
C ALA A 30 13.36 1.62 4.56
N LEU A 31 12.76 1.89 5.74
CA LEU A 31 11.46 1.37 6.13
C LEU A 31 10.37 2.35 5.75
N CYS A 32 9.28 1.83 5.22
CA CYS A 32 8.20 2.63 4.69
C CYS A 32 6.84 2.07 5.11
N ALA A 33 6.04 2.91 5.76
CA ALA A 33 4.65 2.61 6.01
C ALA A 33 3.80 2.89 4.75
N SER A 34 2.88 1.99 4.42
CA SER A 34 1.98 2.13 3.28
C SER A 34 0.59 1.61 3.60
N GLN A 35 -0.39 2.12 2.88
CA GLN A 35 -1.77 1.67 2.99
C GLN A 35 -2.03 0.40 2.18
N TRP A 36 -1.22 0.11 1.17
CA TRP A 36 -1.44 -1.03 0.28
C TRP A 36 -0.14 -1.52 -0.35
N HIS A 37 -0.13 -2.81 -0.68
CA HIS A 37 0.87 -3.45 -1.54
C HIS A 37 0.20 -4.55 -2.34
N LYS A 38 0.62 -4.77 -3.58
CA LYS A 38 0.01 -5.75 -4.50
C LYS A 38 0.00 -7.20 -4.01
N THR A 39 0.87 -7.54 -3.07
CA THR A 39 0.94 -8.89 -2.49
C THR A 39 -0.06 -9.14 -1.36
N LEU A 40 -0.88 -8.15 -1.00
CA LEU A 40 -1.97 -8.36 -0.05
C LEU A 40 -3.00 -9.32 -0.65
N THR A 41 -3.52 -10.22 0.17
CA THR A 41 -4.36 -11.34 -0.27
C THR A 41 -5.85 -11.02 -0.35
N TYR A 42 -6.21 -9.73 -0.29
CA TYR A 42 -7.60 -9.28 -0.43
C TYR A 42 -8.07 -9.40 -1.89
N LYS A 43 -9.38 -9.64 -2.06
CA LYS A 43 -9.97 -9.85 -3.38
C LYS A 43 -11.35 -9.23 -3.47
N ASP A 44 -11.74 -8.84 -4.67
CA ASP A 44 -13.11 -8.48 -5.03
C ASP A 44 -13.49 -8.98 -6.43
N LYS A 45 -14.75 -8.78 -6.81
CA LYS A 45 -15.25 -9.27 -8.11
C LYS A 45 -14.88 -8.40 -9.30
N TRP A 46 -14.45 -7.14 -9.08
CA TRP A 46 -14.17 -6.18 -10.16
C TRP A 46 -12.68 -6.15 -10.52
N PHE A 47 -11.83 -5.92 -9.54
CA PHE A 47 -10.37 -5.85 -9.72
C PHE A 47 -9.65 -7.15 -9.38
N LYS A 48 -10.40 -8.17 -8.94
CA LYS A 48 -9.90 -9.49 -8.51
C LYS A 48 -9.00 -9.36 -7.30
N ASP A 49 -7.68 -9.30 -7.48
CA ASP A 49 -6.69 -9.19 -6.40
C ASP A 49 -5.63 -8.12 -6.73
N GLY A 50 -4.77 -7.85 -5.75
CA GLY A 50 -3.75 -6.82 -5.89
C GLY A 50 -2.76 -7.06 -7.03
N MET A 51 -2.42 -8.31 -7.33
CA MET A 51 -1.52 -8.66 -8.44
C MET A 51 -2.18 -8.41 -9.79
N THR A 52 -3.45 -8.79 -9.94
CA THR A 52 -4.22 -8.53 -11.15
C THR A 52 -4.39 -7.02 -11.37
N TYR A 53 -4.75 -6.28 -10.31
CA TYR A 53 -4.86 -4.82 -10.38
C TYR A 53 -3.54 -4.16 -10.80
N ASP A 54 -2.40 -4.57 -10.22
CA ASP A 54 -1.07 -4.07 -10.57
C ASP A 54 -0.76 -4.31 -12.07
N ALA A 55 -1.04 -5.50 -12.57
CA ALA A 55 -0.79 -5.86 -13.97
C ALA A 55 -1.66 -5.06 -14.94
N ASP A 56 -2.96 -4.97 -14.68
CA ASP A 56 -3.92 -4.24 -15.51
C ASP A 56 -3.63 -2.74 -15.52
N PHE A 57 -3.36 -2.17 -14.35
CA PHE A 57 -2.98 -0.75 -14.22
C PHE A 57 -1.68 -0.46 -14.97
N THR A 58 -0.64 -1.30 -14.79
CA THR A 58 0.65 -1.13 -15.47
C THR A 58 0.50 -1.23 -16.98
N LYS A 59 -0.33 -2.16 -17.48
CA LYS A 59 -0.63 -2.28 -18.91
C LYS A 59 -1.33 -1.03 -19.46
N MET A 60 -2.22 -0.43 -18.68
CA MET A 60 -2.99 0.74 -19.10
C MET A 60 -2.18 2.04 -19.06
N PHE A 61 -1.36 2.23 -18.04
CA PHE A 61 -0.71 3.51 -17.76
C PHE A 61 0.81 3.52 -17.95
N GLY A 62 1.45 2.35 -18.17
CA GLY A 62 2.89 2.24 -18.39
C GLY A 62 3.77 2.32 -17.14
N TYR A 63 3.18 2.34 -15.94
CA TYR A 63 3.88 2.34 -14.65
C TYR A 63 3.09 1.60 -13.59
N ALA A 64 3.78 1.11 -12.54
CA ALA A 64 3.12 0.40 -11.43
C ALA A 64 2.24 1.34 -10.60
N PRO A 65 1.05 0.89 -10.13
CA PRO A 65 0.15 1.73 -9.37
C PRO A 65 0.76 2.14 -8.02
N PRO A 66 0.80 3.43 -7.69
CA PRO A 66 1.04 3.85 -6.32
C PRO A 66 -0.17 3.44 -5.44
N TYR A 67 0.03 3.34 -4.12
CA TYR A 67 -1.06 2.94 -3.23
C TYR A 67 -2.27 3.88 -3.31
N GLN A 68 -2.06 5.16 -3.61
CA GLN A 68 -3.13 6.14 -3.80
C GLN A 68 -4.04 5.79 -4.99
N ALA A 69 -3.49 5.24 -6.07
CA ALA A 69 -4.31 4.78 -7.20
C ALA A 69 -5.19 3.59 -6.79
N ALA A 70 -4.63 2.63 -6.04
CA ALA A 70 -5.39 1.51 -5.51
C ALA A 70 -6.47 1.96 -4.51
N GLU A 71 -6.14 2.92 -3.66
CA GLU A 71 -7.08 3.53 -2.70
C GLU A 71 -8.24 4.23 -3.41
N SER A 72 -7.97 5.04 -4.42
CA SER A 72 -9.00 5.74 -5.21
C SER A 72 -9.91 4.76 -5.94
N SER A 73 -9.36 3.68 -6.51
CA SER A 73 -10.16 2.63 -7.15
C SER A 73 -11.05 1.91 -6.14
N ALA A 74 -10.54 1.61 -4.95
CA ALA A 74 -11.35 1.01 -3.88
C ALA A 74 -12.42 1.98 -3.37
N ALA A 75 -12.13 3.28 -3.26
CA ALA A 75 -13.11 4.29 -2.87
C ALA A 75 -14.28 4.34 -3.87
N LEU A 76 -14.00 4.20 -5.17
CA LEU A 76 -15.05 4.11 -6.19
C LEU A 76 -15.97 2.91 -5.97
N LEU A 77 -15.43 1.74 -5.59
CA LEU A 77 -16.22 0.56 -5.27
C LEU A 77 -17.10 0.78 -4.04
N VAL A 78 -16.58 1.48 -3.02
CA VAL A 78 -17.34 1.83 -1.81
C VAL A 78 -18.50 2.76 -2.15
N PHE A 79 -18.27 3.79 -2.98
CA PHE A 79 -19.35 4.66 -3.45
C PHE A 79 -20.38 3.93 -4.28
N LYS A 80 -19.93 3.07 -5.22
CA LYS A 80 -20.84 2.24 -6.02
C LYS A 80 -21.77 1.42 -5.11
N ASP A 81 -21.21 0.69 -4.14
CA ASP A 81 -21.97 -0.11 -3.19
C ASP A 81 -22.94 0.74 -2.35
N ALA A 82 -22.49 1.91 -1.89
CA ALA A 82 -23.32 2.81 -1.11
C ALA A 82 -24.50 3.37 -1.92
N PHE A 83 -24.30 3.77 -3.17
CA PHE A 83 -25.38 4.22 -4.07
C PHE A 83 -26.38 3.11 -4.34
N GLU A 84 -25.92 1.90 -4.59
CA GLU A 84 -26.81 0.73 -4.81
C GLU A 84 -27.65 0.42 -3.57
N ARG A 85 -27.05 0.42 -2.37
CA ARG A 85 -27.78 0.19 -1.11
C ARG A 85 -28.72 1.34 -0.75
N ALA A 86 -28.31 2.57 -0.99
CA ALA A 86 -29.16 3.75 -0.75
C ALA A 86 -30.35 3.82 -1.72
N ASN A 87 -30.22 3.21 -2.90
CA ASN A 87 -31.16 3.33 -4.03
C ASN A 87 -31.61 4.79 -4.25
N SER A 88 -30.68 5.73 -4.14
CA SER A 88 -30.95 7.18 -4.14
C SER A 88 -29.68 7.97 -4.37
N PHE A 89 -29.81 9.19 -4.89
CA PHE A 89 -28.75 10.21 -4.91
C PHE A 89 -28.91 11.27 -3.79
N ASP A 90 -29.89 11.09 -2.89
CA ASP A 90 -30.02 11.93 -1.72
C ASP A 90 -28.77 11.83 -0.84
N GLN A 91 -28.15 12.98 -0.53
CA GLN A 91 -26.87 13.02 0.18
C GLN A 91 -26.94 12.36 1.54
N LYS A 92 -28.06 12.52 2.27
CA LYS A 92 -28.21 11.93 3.60
C LYS A 92 -28.30 10.40 3.51
N LYS A 93 -29.10 9.88 2.58
CA LYS A 93 -29.24 8.44 2.37
C LYS A 93 -27.92 7.79 1.95
N VAL A 94 -27.19 8.42 1.02
CA VAL A 94 -25.88 7.95 0.57
C VAL A 94 -24.86 8.00 1.72
N ARG A 95 -24.84 9.10 2.50
CA ARG A 95 -23.96 9.21 3.68
C ARG A 95 -24.25 8.11 4.70
N ASP A 96 -25.53 7.83 4.97
CA ASP A 96 -25.93 6.78 5.92
C ASP A 96 -25.55 5.39 5.40
N ALA A 97 -25.68 5.15 4.09
CA ALA A 97 -25.20 3.93 3.44
C ALA A 97 -23.67 3.79 3.50
N LEU A 98 -22.92 4.88 3.28
CA LEU A 98 -21.45 4.90 3.44
C LEU A 98 -21.06 4.56 4.88
N ALA A 99 -21.68 5.19 5.87
CA ALA A 99 -21.40 4.92 7.29
C ALA A 99 -21.63 3.45 7.67
N ALA A 100 -22.58 2.78 7.02
CA ALA A 100 -22.88 1.37 7.21
C ALA A 100 -22.02 0.41 6.37
N THR A 101 -21.01 0.90 5.65
CA THR A 101 -20.16 0.07 4.80
C THR A 101 -19.40 -0.97 5.62
N ASN A 102 -19.49 -2.23 5.17
CA ASN A 102 -18.72 -3.37 5.66
C ASN A 102 -18.49 -4.33 4.50
N MET A 103 -17.41 -4.13 3.76
CA MET A 103 -17.12 -4.89 2.54
C MET A 103 -15.63 -5.14 2.37
N GLN A 104 -15.30 -6.19 1.62
CA GLN A 104 -13.94 -6.45 1.16
C GLN A 104 -13.76 -5.95 -0.27
N THR A 105 -12.64 -5.29 -0.50
CA THR A 105 -12.12 -4.92 -1.84
C THR A 105 -10.73 -5.51 -2.03
N PHE A 106 -10.19 -5.48 -3.25
CA PHE A 106 -8.80 -5.86 -3.51
C PHE A 106 -7.78 -5.02 -2.72
N TYR A 107 -8.17 -3.82 -2.33
CA TYR A 107 -7.37 -2.91 -1.51
C TYR A 107 -7.32 -3.32 -0.04
N GLY A 108 -8.40 -3.90 0.47
CA GLY A 108 -8.57 -4.34 1.85
C GLY A 108 -10.01 -4.36 2.30
N ASN A 109 -10.22 -4.70 3.56
CA ASN A 109 -11.52 -4.58 4.19
C ASN A 109 -11.84 -3.11 4.47
N ILE A 110 -13.06 -2.73 4.21
CA ILE A 110 -13.57 -1.39 4.47
C ILE A 110 -14.74 -1.49 5.43
N LYS A 111 -14.54 -0.98 6.63
CA LYS A 111 -15.56 -0.88 7.67
C LYS A 111 -15.35 0.39 8.46
N PHE A 112 -16.35 1.26 8.44
CA PHE A 112 -16.25 2.53 9.13
C PHE A 112 -16.71 2.45 10.59
N ALA A 113 -15.93 3.05 11.48
CA ALA A 113 -16.36 3.37 12.84
C ALA A 113 -17.34 4.54 12.83
N PRO A 114 -18.06 4.82 13.95
CA PRO A 114 -18.95 5.97 14.06
C PRO A 114 -18.28 7.31 13.74
N GLY A 115 -16.97 7.44 13.96
CA GLY A 115 -16.17 8.61 13.61
C GLY A 115 -15.72 8.68 12.15
N GLY A 116 -16.08 7.69 11.32
CA GLY A 116 -15.75 7.66 9.88
C GLY A 116 -14.39 7.03 9.53
N GLN A 117 -13.61 6.58 10.51
CA GLN A 117 -12.33 5.91 10.24
C GLN A 117 -12.58 4.48 9.74
N ASN A 118 -11.80 4.03 8.76
CA ASN A 118 -11.73 2.62 8.40
C ASN A 118 -10.95 1.85 9.48
N VAL A 119 -11.62 0.93 10.17
CA VAL A 119 -11.06 0.21 11.34
C VAL A 119 -10.72 -1.25 11.04
N ASP A 120 -10.96 -1.75 9.84
CA ASP A 120 -10.81 -3.18 9.52
C ASP A 120 -9.68 -3.47 8.53
N LYS A 121 -8.78 -2.52 8.33
CA LYS A 121 -7.64 -2.67 7.43
C LYS A 121 -6.34 -2.22 8.09
N PRO A 122 -5.40 -3.15 8.37
CA PRO A 122 -4.09 -2.77 8.87
C PRO A 122 -3.26 -2.10 7.76
N MET A 123 -2.36 -1.24 8.16
CA MET A 123 -1.28 -0.76 7.31
C MET A 123 -0.26 -1.87 7.06
N VAL A 124 0.55 -1.72 6.02
CA VAL A 124 1.73 -2.54 5.75
C VAL A 124 3.00 -1.75 5.99
N LEU A 125 4.02 -2.45 6.44
CA LEU A 125 5.39 -1.93 6.51
C LEU A 125 6.22 -2.69 5.49
N PHE A 126 6.92 -1.99 4.64
CA PHE A 126 7.89 -2.60 3.74
C PHE A 126 9.28 -1.98 3.93
N GLN A 127 10.28 -2.74 3.55
CA GLN A 127 11.67 -2.31 3.51
C GLN A 127 12.15 -2.28 2.07
N VAL A 128 12.89 -1.25 1.72
CA VAL A 128 13.55 -1.15 0.41
C VAL A 128 14.70 -2.15 0.41
N ILE A 129 14.66 -3.13 -0.48
CA ILE A 129 15.70 -4.13 -0.67
C ILE A 129 16.22 -4.03 -2.10
N CYS A 130 17.53 -3.83 -2.23
CA CYS A 130 18.19 -3.76 -3.52
C CYS A 130 18.97 -5.06 -3.79
N ASP A 131 18.97 -5.50 -5.03
CA ASP A 131 19.79 -6.61 -5.49
C ASP A 131 21.23 -6.17 -5.79
N SER A 132 22.08 -7.12 -6.19
CA SER A 132 23.48 -6.86 -6.55
C SER A 132 23.65 -5.95 -7.79
N ALA A 133 22.62 -5.87 -8.64
CA ALA A 133 22.58 -4.98 -9.79
C ALA A 133 22.10 -3.55 -9.44
N GLY A 134 21.75 -3.31 -8.16
CA GLY A 134 21.25 -2.03 -7.68
C GLY A 134 19.77 -1.77 -7.97
N LYS A 135 19.01 -2.78 -8.44
CA LYS A 135 17.56 -2.68 -8.58
C LYS A 135 16.92 -2.84 -7.23
N CYS A 136 16.15 -1.84 -6.81
CA CYS A 136 15.49 -1.82 -5.52
C CYS A 136 13.99 -2.08 -5.63
N GLU A 137 13.45 -2.85 -4.71
CA GLU A 137 12.04 -3.19 -4.61
C GLU A 137 11.53 -2.98 -3.17
N ASN A 138 10.26 -2.66 -3.03
CA ASN A 138 9.57 -2.67 -1.76
C ASN A 138 9.21 -4.11 -1.37
N LYS A 139 9.79 -4.63 -0.29
CA LYS A 139 9.48 -5.95 0.25
C LYS A 139 8.68 -5.80 1.54
N VAL A 140 7.50 -6.38 1.61
CA VAL A 140 6.67 -6.35 2.83
C VAL A 140 7.38 -7.10 3.95
N VAL A 141 7.51 -6.46 5.11
CA VAL A 141 8.11 -7.02 6.32
C VAL A 141 7.12 -7.13 7.48
N ALA A 142 6.02 -6.39 7.42
CA ALA A 142 4.91 -6.50 8.38
C ALA A 142 3.57 -6.09 7.74
N PRO A 143 2.43 -6.64 8.22
CA PRO A 143 2.28 -7.76 9.17
C PRO A 143 2.90 -9.07 8.67
N LEU A 144 3.34 -9.93 9.57
CA LEU A 144 4.06 -11.17 9.22
C LEU A 144 3.30 -12.09 8.26
N LYS A 145 1.97 -12.08 8.32
CA LYS A 145 1.11 -12.89 7.42
C LYS A 145 1.27 -12.54 5.93
N TRP A 146 1.78 -11.36 5.60
CA TRP A 146 2.03 -10.89 4.24
C TRP A 146 3.51 -10.61 3.95
N ALA A 147 4.37 -10.83 4.95
CA ALA A 147 5.80 -10.57 4.80
C ALA A 147 6.40 -11.42 3.68
N SER A 148 7.08 -10.77 2.74
CA SER A 148 7.80 -11.41 1.64
C SER A 148 9.29 -11.55 1.92
N THR A 149 9.77 -10.94 3.01
CA THR A 149 11.15 -11.05 3.51
C THR A 149 11.19 -10.77 5.01
N LYS A 150 12.31 -11.12 5.64
CA LYS A 150 12.58 -10.74 7.03
C LYS A 150 13.03 -9.28 7.09
N LEU A 151 12.62 -8.57 8.15
CA LEU A 151 13.15 -7.26 8.45
C LEU A 151 14.66 -7.33 8.71
N VAL A 152 15.42 -6.48 8.05
CA VAL A 152 16.84 -6.26 8.36
C VAL A 152 16.91 -5.17 9.41
N HIS A 153 17.27 -5.56 10.65
CA HIS A 153 17.44 -4.67 11.80
C HIS A 153 18.42 -5.28 12.82
N PRO A 154 19.40 -4.52 13.33
CA PRO A 154 19.78 -3.18 12.85
C PRO A 154 20.25 -3.21 11.39
N VAL A 155 20.08 -2.10 10.68
CA VAL A 155 20.60 -2.03 9.31
C VAL A 155 22.14 -1.98 9.36
N PRO A 156 22.84 -2.58 8.35
CA PRO A 156 24.30 -2.52 8.29
C PRO A 156 24.84 -1.09 8.32
N LYS A 157 26.01 -0.92 8.87
CA LYS A 157 26.70 0.38 8.87
C LYS A 157 26.90 0.88 7.44
N TRP A 158 27.05 2.18 7.30
CA TRP A 158 27.21 2.78 5.99
C TRP A 158 28.42 2.25 5.19
N SER A 159 29.48 1.89 5.89
CA SER A 159 30.67 1.26 5.30
C SER A 159 30.47 -0.17 4.82
N GLU A 160 29.39 -0.82 5.23
CA GLU A 160 29.08 -2.23 4.97
C GLU A 160 27.99 -2.42 3.89
N ARG A 161 27.46 -1.32 3.34
CA ARG A 161 26.36 -1.32 2.36
C ARG A 161 26.84 -1.32 0.91
#